data_68f8d5e8dbceab7cd6fa670363b172e0
#
_entry.id   68f8d5e8dbceab7cd6fa670363b172e0
#
_cell.length_a   1.000
_cell.length_b   1.000
_cell.length_c   1.000
_cell.angle_alpha   90.00
_cell.angle_beta   90.00
_cell.angle_gamma   90.00
#
_symmetry.space_group_name_H-M   'P 1'
#
loop_
_entity.id
_entity.type
_entity.pdbx_description
1 polymer ?
#
loop_
_entity_poly.entity_id
_entity_poly.type
_entity_poly.pdbx_seq_one_letter_code
_entity_poly.pdbx_strand_id
1 'polypeptide(L)'
;MKSIRLHPVEKEAALRRCALFSGLDAETLRELAGLATAGEYDRGELLFAQGEAAQGLFIVAKGKIKIYRLSEDGREQVIHILTPGQPCAEVPVFEGTRYPAHACALVKTELLCFTRETFLREARRKPEILLNMLAALSRRLRHMVKLADDLSLKDVDARLADYLLVYAKDNCVRLEESKKILAGRLGTTPETLSRTLGQLQDADLVSVDGKTICILDRDALQAVVDGDA
;
A
#
# COMPACT_ATOMS: atom_id res chain seq x y z
N MET A 1 17.01 16.20 8.49
CA MET A 1 16.68 16.32 7.03
C MET A 1 17.75 17.14 6.32
N LYS A 2 18.33 16.60 5.28
CA LYS A 2 19.25 17.32 4.37
C LYS A 2 18.45 17.70 3.12
N SER A 3 18.39 18.99 2.78
CA SER A 3 17.77 19.43 1.52
C SER A 3 18.60 18.95 0.36
N ILE A 4 17.96 18.30 -0.63
CA ILE A 4 18.61 17.82 -1.84
C ILE A 4 17.92 18.37 -3.09
N ARG A 5 18.61 18.32 -4.23
CA ARG A 5 18.01 18.61 -5.54
C ARG A 5 17.75 17.29 -6.26
N LEU A 6 16.50 16.94 -6.45
CA LEU A 6 16.09 15.89 -7.39
C LEU A 6 15.80 16.53 -8.76
N HIS A 7 16.17 15.81 -9.82
CA HIS A 7 15.86 16.26 -11.17
C HIS A 7 14.31 16.31 -11.36
N PRO A 8 13.75 17.27 -12.11
CA PRO A 8 12.31 17.36 -12.34
C PRO A 8 11.67 16.06 -12.81
N VAL A 9 12.34 15.31 -13.68
CA VAL A 9 11.89 14.00 -14.18
C VAL A 9 11.77 12.96 -13.05
N GLU A 10 12.69 12.97 -12.07
CA GLU A 10 12.64 12.05 -10.93
C GLU A 10 11.48 12.38 -9.99
N LYS A 11 11.23 13.68 -9.77
CA LYS A 11 10.08 14.14 -9.00
C LYS A 11 8.75 13.75 -9.66
N GLU A 12 8.62 14.00 -10.97
CA GLU A 12 7.45 13.62 -11.76
C GLU A 12 7.23 12.11 -11.72
N ALA A 13 8.27 11.30 -11.88
CA ALA A 13 8.20 9.85 -11.80
C ALA A 13 7.76 9.35 -10.43
N ALA A 14 8.20 10.00 -9.34
CA ALA A 14 7.76 9.66 -7.98
C ALA A 14 6.28 10.01 -7.77
N LEU A 15 5.82 11.18 -8.25
CA LEU A 15 4.42 11.58 -8.21
C LEU A 15 3.52 10.63 -9.02
N ARG A 16 3.94 10.26 -10.22
CA ARG A 16 3.20 9.33 -11.09
C ARG A 16 3.00 7.96 -10.47
N ARG A 17 3.98 7.48 -9.68
CA ARG A 17 3.86 6.22 -8.92
C ARG A 17 2.93 6.33 -7.71
N CYS A 18 2.68 7.55 -7.22
CA CYS A 18 1.81 7.75 -6.08
C CYS A 18 0.34 7.61 -6.50
N ALA A 19 -0.39 6.68 -5.87
CA ALA A 19 -1.80 6.42 -6.19
C ALA A 19 -2.68 7.67 -6.09
N LEU A 20 -2.32 8.64 -5.23
CA LEU A 20 -3.05 9.89 -5.08
C LEU A 20 -2.95 10.81 -6.30
N PHE A 21 -1.90 10.66 -7.12
CA PHE A 21 -1.60 11.54 -8.25
C PHE A 21 -1.49 10.81 -9.60
N SER A 22 -1.54 9.48 -9.61
CA SER A 22 -1.31 8.65 -10.80
C SER A 22 -2.30 8.89 -11.95
N GLY A 23 -3.49 9.43 -11.66
CA GLY A 23 -4.52 9.75 -12.66
C GLY A 23 -4.46 11.18 -13.20
N LEU A 24 -3.52 12.00 -12.73
CA LEU A 24 -3.34 13.37 -13.23
C LEU A 24 -2.64 13.38 -14.58
N ASP A 25 -2.93 14.40 -15.40
CA ASP A 25 -2.23 14.63 -16.65
C ASP A 25 -0.76 15.04 -16.43
N ALA A 26 0.03 14.96 -17.51
CA ALA A 26 1.46 15.23 -17.45
C ALA A 26 1.81 16.70 -17.12
N GLU A 27 0.92 17.64 -17.45
CA GLU A 27 1.13 19.06 -17.17
C GLU A 27 0.95 19.33 -15.68
N THR A 28 -0.15 18.86 -15.10
CA THR A 28 -0.43 18.96 -13.66
C THR A 28 0.64 18.26 -12.82
N LEU A 29 1.11 17.08 -13.24
CA LEU A 29 2.20 16.38 -12.55
C LEU A 29 3.52 17.19 -12.58
N ARG A 30 3.84 17.84 -13.71
CA ARG A 30 5.03 18.70 -13.82
C ARG A 30 4.94 19.93 -12.93
N GLU A 31 3.79 20.58 -12.88
CA GLU A 31 3.57 21.71 -11.98
C GLU A 31 3.74 21.30 -10.51
N LEU A 32 3.11 20.21 -10.10
CA LEU A 32 3.28 19.66 -8.74
C LEU A 32 4.75 19.30 -8.45
N ALA A 33 5.45 18.69 -9.40
CA ALA A 33 6.87 18.39 -9.25
C ALA A 33 7.73 19.65 -9.07
N GLY A 34 7.37 20.75 -9.71
CA GLY A 34 8.00 22.06 -9.53
C GLY A 34 7.82 22.64 -8.14
N LEU A 35 6.68 22.38 -7.50
CA LEU A 35 6.35 22.89 -6.17
C LEU A 35 6.89 22.01 -5.03
N ALA A 36 7.15 20.71 -5.31
CA ALA A 36 7.71 19.80 -4.34
C ALA A 36 9.17 20.16 -4.02
N THR A 37 9.48 20.27 -2.74
CA THR A 37 10.87 20.24 -2.26
C THR A 37 11.32 18.78 -2.08
N ALA A 38 12.64 18.54 -2.03
CA ALA A 38 13.17 17.20 -1.80
C ALA A 38 14.08 17.19 -0.58
N GLY A 39 13.92 16.17 0.26
CA GLY A 39 14.71 15.94 1.46
C GLY A 39 15.28 14.53 1.50
N GLU A 40 16.51 14.43 1.97
CA GLU A 40 17.19 13.17 2.25
C GLU A 40 17.24 12.96 3.75
N TYR A 41 16.99 11.72 4.17
CA TYR A 41 17.01 11.27 5.56
C TYR A 41 17.92 10.06 5.69
N ASP A 42 18.82 10.08 6.66
CA ASP A 42 19.65 8.95 6.99
C ASP A 42 18.87 7.88 7.78
N ARG A 43 19.37 6.65 7.79
CA ARG A 43 18.76 5.56 8.57
C ARG A 43 18.57 5.96 10.03
N GLY A 44 17.37 5.79 10.56
CA GLY A 44 16.97 6.13 11.93
C GLY A 44 16.59 7.60 12.12
N GLU A 45 16.81 8.46 11.11
CA GLU A 45 16.44 9.88 11.21
C GLU A 45 14.91 10.05 11.25
N LEU A 46 14.46 10.85 12.21
CA LEU A 46 13.03 11.13 12.42
C LEU A 46 12.53 12.12 11.37
N LEU A 47 11.43 11.77 10.72
CA LEU A 47 10.72 12.65 9.79
C LEU A 47 9.81 13.61 10.54
N PHE A 48 9.03 13.09 11.49
CA PHE A 48 8.19 13.83 12.42
C PHE A 48 7.86 12.97 13.66
N ALA A 49 7.52 13.61 14.75
CA ALA A 49 7.08 12.96 15.97
C ALA A 49 5.56 12.98 16.12
N GLN A 50 5.02 11.96 16.81
CA GLN A 50 3.62 11.93 17.23
C GLN A 50 3.28 13.16 18.05
N GLY A 51 2.14 13.81 17.78
CA GLY A 51 1.67 15.00 18.47
C GLY A 51 2.20 16.33 17.93
N GLU A 52 3.18 16.34 17.02
CA GLU A 52 3.59 17.56 16.31
C GLU A 52 2.50 18.02 15.33
N ALA A 53 2.43 19.34 15.10
CA ALA A 53 1.53 19.90 14.10
C ALA A 53 1.90 19.43 12.70
N ALA A 54 0.93 18.97 11.92
CA ALA A 54 1.18 18.49 10.57
C ALA A 54 1.54 19.65 9.63
N GLN A 55 2.80 19.71 9.22
CA GLN A 55 3.34 20.78 8.39
C GLN A 55 3.31 20.46 6.90
N GLY A 56 3.25 19.18 6.51
CA GLY A 56 3.34 18.82 5.11
C GLY A 56 2.98 17.37 4.80
N LEU A 57 2.71 17.16 3.52
CA LEU A 57 2.52 15.87 2.88
C LEU A 57 3.87 15.41 2.30
N PHE A 58 4.19 14.15 2.49
CA PHE A 58 5.42 13.55 1.97
C PHE A 58 5.11 12.39 1.03
N ILE A 59 5.99 12.17 0.04
CA ILE A 59 5.92 11.01 -0.85
C ILE A 59 7.30 10.35 -0.87
N VAL A 60 7.34 9.06 -0.64
CA VAL A 60 8.60 8.31 -0.73
C VAL A 60 9.05 8.24 -2.18
N ALA A 61 10.14 8.93 -2.52
CA ALA A 61 10.77 8.84 -3.83
C ALA A 61 11.69 7.62 -3.91
N LYS A 62 12.47 7.38 -2.84
CA LYS A 62 13.39 6.25 -2.71
C LYS A 62 13.58 5.88 -1.24
N GLY A 63 13.85 4.62 -0.95
CA GLY A 63 14.07 4.15 0.42
C GLY A 63 12.81 3.63 1.09
N LYS A 64 12.74 3.73 2.43
CA LYS A 64 11.62 3.21 3.24
C LYS A 64 11.42 4.06 4.49
N ILE A 65 10.16 4.34 4.83
CA ILE A 65 9.74 5.02 6.06
C ILE A 65 8.97 4.04 6.94
N LYS A 66 9.32 3.99 8.22
CA LYS A 66 8.57 3.29 9.26
C LYS A 66 7.61 4.27 9.94
N ILE A 67 6.32 3.93 10.00
CA ILE A 67 5.30 4.61 10.81
C ILE A 67 5.06 3.75 12.05
N TYR A 68 5.18 4.34 13.24
CA TYR A 68 5.09 3.59 14.49
C TYR A 68 4.54 4.44 15.64
N ARG A 69 4.00 3.78 16.65
CA ARG A 69 3.64 4.36 17.94
C ARG A 69 4.53 3.79 19.02
N LEU A 70 4.67 4.55 20.10
CA LEU A 70 5.26 4.07 21.33
C LEU A 70 4.15 3.73 22.32
N SER A 71 4.21 2.55 22.94
CA SER A 71 3.40 2.21 24.11
C SER A 71 3.89 2.97 25.34
N GLU A 72 3.10 2.97 26.43
CA GLU A 72 3.46 3.66 27.67
C GLU A 72 4.78 3.17 28.27
N ASP A 73 5.13 1.91 28.05
CA ASP A 73 6.38 1.28 28.46
C ASP A 73 7.52 1.43 27.42
N GLY A 74 7.32 2.30 26.41
CA GLY A 74 8.36 2.68 25.44
C GLY A 74 8.60 1.67 24.31
N ARG A 75 7.79 0.61 24.20
CA ARG A 75 7.91 -0.36 23.10
C ARG A 75 7.33 0.19 21.80
N GLU A 76 8.04 -0.04 20.69
CA GLU A 76 7.59 0.35 19.36
C GLU A 76 6.53 -0.61 18.82
N GLN A 77 5.38 -0.07 18.43
CA GLN A 77 4.39 -0.75 17.61
C GLN A 77 4.46 -0.21 16.19
N VAL A 78 4.99 -1.00 15.26
CA VAL A 78 5.05 -0.64 13.85
C VAL A 78 3.65 -0.76 13.23
N ILE A 79 3.16 0.34 12.66
CA ILE A 79 1.84 0.43 12.00
C ILE A 79 2.00 0.16 10.51
N HIS A 80 2.98 0.84 9.87
CA HIS A 80 3.23 0.75 8.43
C HIS A 80 4.70 0.87 8.09
N ILE A 81 5.09 0.23 6.99
CA ILE A 81 6.36 0.51 6.29
C ILE A 81 6.00 1.03 4.90
N LEU A 82 6.33 2.30 4.65
CA LEU A 82 6.08 2.96 3.38
C LEU A 82 7.26 2.79 2.45
N THR A 83 6.97 2.52 1.17
CA THR A 83 7.91 2.27 0.08
C THR A 83 7.73 3.30 -1.04
N PRO A 84 8.60 3.35 -2.07
CA PRO A 84 8.51 4.32 -3.14
C PRO A 84 7.13 4.41 -3.81
N GLY A 85 6.64 5.63 -3.98
CA GLY A 85 5.29 5.94 -4.49
C GLY A 85 4.20 6.02 -3.41
N GLN A 86 4.48 5.68 -2.16
CA GLN A 86 3.50 5.78 -1.10
C GLN A 86 3.53 7.16 -0.42
N PRO A 87 2.34 7.76 -0.18
CA PRO A 87 2.21 9.02 0.55
C PRO A 87 2.35 8.78 2.06
N CYS A 88 2.74 9.84 2.76
CA CYS A 88 2.84 9.89 4.21
C CYS A 88 2.27 11.21 4.72
N ALA A 89 1.52 11.15 5.82
CA ALA A 89 0.95 12.30 6.51
C ALA A 89 -0.15 13.08 5.72
N GLU A 90 -0.78 12.45 4.73
CA GLU A 90 -1.87 13.05 3.97
C GLU A 90 -3.08 13.38 4.85
N VAL A 91 -3.48 12.49 5.75
CA VAL A 91 -4.66 12.67 6.60
C VAL A 91 -4.52 13.88 7.52
N PRO A 92 -3.52 13.99 8.40
CA PRO A 92 -3.39 15.14 9.29
C PRO A 92 -3.16 16.46 8.55
N VAL A 93 -2.59 16.43 7.33
CA VAL A 93 -2.45 17.61 6.49
C VAL A 93 -3.80 18.10 5.99
N PHE A 94 -4.71 17.22 5.57
CA PHE A 94 -6.04 17.60 5.10
C PHE A 94 -6.93 18.06 6.25
N GLU A 95 -6.93 17.34 7.35
CA GLU A 95 -7.72 17.68 8.53
C GLU A 95 -7.19 18.90 9.30
N GLY A 96 -5.92 19.25 9.11
CA GLY A 96 -5.26 20.32 9.89
C GLY A 96 -4.99 19.91 11.32
N THR A 97 -4.79 18.62 11.57
CA THR A 97 -4.57 18.02 12.89
C THR A 97 -3.07 17.77 13.15
N ARG A 98 -2.77 17.04 14.22
CA ARG A 98 -1.42 16.65 14.60
C ARG A 98 -1.09 15.27 14.03
N TYR A 99 0.20 14.96 13.88
CA TYR A 99 0.63 13.62 13.47
C TYR A 99 0.18 12.56 14.49
N PRO A 100 -0.54 11.51 14.07
CA PRO A 100 -1.07 10.49 14.98
C PRO A 100 -0.04 9.41 15.39
N ALA A 101 1.15 9.45 14.81
CA ALA A 101 2.23 8.48 14.99
C ALA A 101 3.58 9.12 14.68
N HIS A 102 4.67 8.45 15.05
CA HIS A 102 6.03 8.81 14.63
C HIS A 102 6.33 8.28 13.23
N ALA A 103 7.22 8.96 12.51
CA ALA A 103 7.78 8.49 11.24
C ALA A 103 9.30 8.62 11.24
N CYS A 104 10.03 7.54 10.87
CA CYS A 104 11.48 7.56 10.72
C CYS A 104 11.93 6.76 9.49
N ALA A 105 13.10 7.10 8.98
CA ALA A 105 13.72 6.41 7.85
C ALA A 105 14.32 5.05 8.30
N LEU A 106 13.94 3.96 7.64
CA LEU A 106 14.52 2.63 7.89
C LEU A 106 15.87 2.41 7.20
N VAL A 107 16.06 3.09 6.10
CA VAL A 107 17.28 3.13 5.27
C VAL A 107 17.47 4.55 4.80
N LYS A 108 18.60 4.86 4.14
CA LYS A 108 18.75 6.15 3.46
C LYS A 108 17.57 6.38 2.52
N THR A 109 16.81 7.47 2.73
CA THR A 109 15.49 7.71 2.13
C THR A 109 15.40 9.11 1.55
N GLU A 110 14.88 9.21 0.33
CA GLU A 110 14.59 10.46 -0.37
C GLU A 110 13.07 10.67 -0.40
N LEU A 111 12.62 11.84 0.02
CA LEU A 111 11.22 12.21 0.06
C LEU A 111 10.95 13.45 -0.79
N LEU A 112 9.79 13.49 -1.45
CA LEU A 112 9.19 14.72 -1.92
C LEU A 112 8.32 15.29 -0.80
N CYS A 113 8.43 16.59 -0.58
CA CYS A 113 7.74 17.29 0.50
C CYS A 113 6.90 18.43 -0.10
N PHE A 114 5.63 18.47 0.28
CA PHE A 114 4.74 19.59 0.04
C PHE A 114 4.33 20.21 1.37
N THR A 115 4.55 21.49 1.55
CA THR A 115 3.95 22.15 2.71
C THR A 115 2.42 22.11 2.58
N ARG A 116 1.73 22.07 3.73
CA ARG A 116 0.25 22.08 3.75
C ARG A 116 -0.31 23.27 2.98
N GLU A 117 0.29 24.44 3.15
CA GLU A 117 -0.15 25.67 2.47
C GLU A 117 -0.01 25.57 0.95
N THR A 118 1.19 25.16 0.47
CA THR A 118 1.45 25.02 -0.97
C THR A 118 0.52 23.99 -1.60
N PHE A 119 0.33 22.84 -0.95
CA PHE A 119 -0.56 21.80 -1.45
C PHE A 119 -2.00 22.28 -1.55
N LEU A 120 -2.55 22.86 -0.47
CA LEU A 120 -3.93 23.34 -0.45
C LEU A 120 -4.19 24.50 -1.42
N ARG A 121 -3.21 25.38 -1.63
CA ARG A 121 -3.29 26.44 -2.64
C ARG A 121 -3.44 25.86 -4.04
N GLU A 122 -2.61 24.88 -4.41
CA GLU A 122 -2.68 24.22 -5.72
C GLU A 122 -3.95 23.38 -5.89
N ALA A 123 -4.36 22.67 -4.85
CA ALA A 123 -5.60 21.90 -4.88
C ALA A 123 -6.85 22.78 -5.06
N ARG A 124 -6.83 24.03 -4.56
CA ARG A 124 -7.90 25.02 -4.84
C ARG A 124 -7.83 25.55 -6.26
N ARG A 125 -6.64 25.74 -6.81
CA ARG A 125 -6.42 26.24 -8.17
C ARG A 125 -6.79 25.18 -9.21
N LYS A 126 -6.52 23.90 -8.92
CA LYS A 126 -6.76 22.74 -9.77
C LYS A 126 -7.59 21.68 -9.01
N PRO A 127 -8.93 21.82 -8.95
CA PRO A 127 -9.78 20.89 -8.22
C PRO A 127 -9.68 19.43 -8.68
N GLU A 128 -9.24 19.19 -9.92
CA GLU A 128 -8.98 17.86 -10.47
C GLU A 128 -7.95 17.06 -9.63
N ILE A 129 -7.05 17.73 -8.92
CA ILE A 129 -6.13 17.09 -7.97
C ILE A 129 -6.94 16.40 -6.88
N LEU A 130 -7.89 17.12 -6.29
CA LEU A 130 -8.75 16.58 -5.23
C LEU A 130 -9.69 15.47 -5.74
N LEU A 131 -10.25 15.64 -6.94
CA LEU A 131 -11.09 14.62 -7.57
C LEU A 131 -10.33 13.34 -7.84
N ASN A 132 -9.09 13.43 -8.33
CA ASN A 132 -8.23 12.27 -8.54
C ASN A 132 -7.90 11.57 -7.22
N MET A 133 -7.58 12.33 -6.17
CA MET A 133 -7.33 11.78 -4.84
C MET A 133 -8.57 11.09 -4.25
N LEU A 134 -9.74 11.72 -4.38
CA LEU A 134 -11.02 11.14 -3.95
C LEU A 134 -11.31 9.82 -4.68
N ALA A 135 -11.09 9.79 -5.99
CA ALA A 135 -11.23 8.56 -6.78
C ALA A 135 -10.25 7.46 -6.33
N ALA A 136 -9.00 7.82 -6.02
CA ALA A 136 -8.01 6.87 -5.50
C ALA A 136 -8.40 6.32 -4.13
N LEU A 137 -8.85 7.18 -3.21
CA LEU A 137 -9.34 6.78 -1.87
C LEU A 137 -10.61 5.92 -1.98
N SER A 138 -11.54 6.26 -2.87
CA SER A 138 -12.75 5.48 -3.12
C SER A 138 -12.42 4.08 -3.65
N ARG A 139 -11.44 3.93 -4.53
CA ARG A 139 -10.96 2.62 -4.99
C ARG A 139 -10.38 1.81 -3.83
N ARG A 140 -9.56 2.45 -2.99
CA ARG A 140 -8.97 1.80 -1.82
C ARG A 140 -10.02 1.35 -0.81
N LEU A 141 -11.02 2.20 -0.54
CA LEU A 141 -12.14 1.86 0.34
C LEU A 141 -12.93 0.66 -0.18
N ARG A 142 -13.32 0.64 -1.47
CA ARG A 142 -14.00 -0.51 -2.07
C ARG A 142 -13.19 -1.80 -1.94
N HIS A 143 -11.86 -1.73 -2.12
CA HIS A 143 -11.01 -2.89 -1.91
C HIS A 143 -11.02 -3.37 -0.45
N MET A 144 -11.01 -2.44 0.51
CA MET A 144 -11.08 -2.79 1.94
C MET A 144 -12.45 -3.38 2.31
N VAL A 145 -13.54 -2.82 1.76
CA VAL A 145 -14.90 -3.37 1.95
C VAL A 145 -14.95 -4.80 1.41
N LYS A 146 -14.50 -5.02 0.16
CA LYS A 146 -14.46 -6.37 -0.41
C LYS A 146 -13.64 -7.33 0.48
N LEU A 147 -12.47 -6.90 0.96
CA LEU A 147 -11.66 -7.73 1.87
C LEU A 147 -12.41 -8.03 3.18
N ALA A 148 -13.13 -7.06 3.74
CA ALA A 148 -13.93 -7.27 4.95
C ALA A 148 -15.09 -8.25 4.70
N ASP A 149 -15.76 -8.13 3.57
CA ASP A 149 -16.82 -9.06 3.16
C ASP A 149 -16.25 -10.48 2.97
N ASP A 150 -15.14 -10.61 2.25
CA ASP A 150 -14.46 -11.89 2.04
C ASP A 150 -14.01 -12.52 3.38
N LEU A 151 -13.56 -11.72 4.35
CA LEU A 151 -13.19 -12.20 5.70
C LEU A 151 -14.39 -12.58 6.56
N SER A 152 -15.53 -11.99 6.31
CA SER A 152 -16.76 -12.22 7.10
C SER A 152 -17.65 -13.33 6.56
N LEU A 153 -17.65 -13.53 5.24
CA LEU A 153 -18.62 -14.39 4.55
C LEU A 153 -17.99 -15.63 3.89
N LYS A 154 -16.68 -15.67 3.71
CA LYS A 154 -16.00 -16.79 3.06
C LYS A 154 -14.98 -17.46 3.97
N ASP A 155 -14.93 -18.77 3.98
CA ASP A 155 -13.87 -19.53 4.61
C ASP A 155 -12.50 -19.32 3.92
N VAL A 156 -11.41 -19.70 4.57
CA VAL A 156 -10.04 -19.46 4.04
C VAL A 156 -9.81 -20.17 2.71
N ASP A 157 -10.40 -21.35 2.55
CA ASP A 157 -10.35 -22.14 1.32
C ASP A 157 -11.05 -21.43 0.15
N ALA A 158 -12.23 -20.89 0.34
CA ALA A 158 -12.95 -20.10 -0.67
C ALA A 158 -12.19 -18.82 -1.07
N ARG A 159 -11.56 -18.13 -0.10
CA ARG A 159 -10.73 -16.95 -0.40
C ARG A 159 -9.47 -17.32 -1.19
N LEU A 160 -8.84 -18.45 -0.85
CA LEU A 160 -7.68 -18.94 -1.57
C LEU A 160 -8.05 -19.40 -2.98
N ALA A 161 -9.16 -20.11 -3.15
CA ALA A 161 -9.68 -20.54 -4.44
C ALA A 161 -9.97 -19.33 -5.35
N ASP A 162 -10.69 -18.32 -4.85
CA ASP A 162 -10.96 -17.07 -5.58
C ASP A 162 -9.66 -16.36 -6.01
N TYR A 163 -8.67 -16.27 -5.10
CA TYR A 163 -7.37 -15.73 -5.43
C TYR A 163 -6.69 -16.48 -6.58
N LEU A 164 -6.67 -17.81 -6.53
CA LEU A 164 -6.06 -18.63 -7.57
C LEU A 164 -6.78 -18.46 -8.91
N LEU A 165 -8.12 -18.46 -8.93
CA LEU A 165 -8.92 -18.26 -10.14
C LEU A 165 -8.71 -16.89 -10.80
N VAL A 166 -8.57 -15.83 -9.99
CA VAL A 166 -8.39 -14.45 -10.46
C VAL A 166 -6.98 -14.21 -11.01
N TYR A 167 -5.95 -14.77 -10.37
CA TYR A 167 -4.56 -14.46 -10.71
C TYR A 167 -3.88 -15.53 -11.57
N ALA A 168 -4.56 -16.65 -11.90
CA ALA A 168 -3.98 -17.69 -12.75
C ALA A 168 -3.75 -17.20 -14.18
N LYS A 169 -2.53 -17.47 -14.68
CA LYS A 169 -2.17 -17.39 -16.09
C LYS A 169 -1.84 -18.82 -16.54
N ASP A 170 -2.46 -19.25 -17.63
CA ASP A 170 -2.34 -20.64 -18.11
C ASP A 170 -2.62 -21.67 -17.00
N ASN A 171 -3.67 -21.44 -16.21
CA ASN A 171 -4.06 -22.21 -15.03
C ASN A 171 -3.03 -22.27 -13.89
N CYS A 172 -1.97 -21.47 -13.92
CA CYS A 172 -0.97 -21.47 -12.85
C CYS A 172 -0.78 -20.06 -12.26
N VAL A 173 -0.55 -20.00 -10.97
CA VAL A 173 -0.17 -18.78 -10.23
C VAL A 173 1.25 -18.95 -9.72
N ARG A 174 2.15 -18.07 -10.12
CA ARG A 174 3.49 -18.00 -9.53
C ARG A 174 3.51 -16.97 -8.41
N LEU A 175 3.76 -17.43 -7.19
CA LEU A 175 3.84 -16.54 -6.02
C LEU A 175 5.15 -15.74 -6.07
N GLU A 176 5.06 -14.46 -6.37
CA GLU A 176 6.20 -13.52 -6.31
C GLU A 176 6.56 -13.19 -4.86
N GLU A 177 5.56 -13.20 -3.98
CA GLU A 177 5.66 -12.87 -2.56
C GLU A 177 5.85 -14.12 -1.69
N SER A 178 6.24 -13.93 -0.43
CA SER A 178 6.29 -15.03 0.54
C SER A 178 4.88 -15.49 0.93
N LYS A 179 4.74 -16.77 1.36
CA LYS A 179 3.48 -17.30 1.92
C LYS A 179 2.95 -16.46 3.08
N LYS A 180 3.83 -15.80 3.85
CA LYS A 180 3.45 -14.88 4.92
C LYS A 180 2.69 -13.66 4.40
N ILE A 181 3.13 -13.10 3.29
CA ILE A 181 2.46 -11.93 2.67
C ILE A 181 1.13 -12.37 2.06
N LEU A 182 1.09 -13.50 1.36
CA LEU A 182 -0.15 -14.05 0.81
C LEU A 182 -1.17 -14.36 1.91
N ALA A 183 -0.75 -14.98 3.02
CA ALA A 183 -1.62 -15.22 4.17
C ALA A 183 -2.22 -13.91 4.71
N GLY A 184 -1.40 -12.86 4.85
CA GLY A 184 -1.89 -11.53 5.25
C GLY A 184 -2.89 -10.92 4.26
N ARG A 185 -2.71 -11.12 2.95
CA ARG A 185 -3.67 -10.68 1.92
C ARG A 185 -5.00 -11.43 1.99
N LEU A 186 -4.95 -12.71 2.35
CA LEU A 186 -6.12 -13.55 2.52
C LEU A 186 -6.72 -13.45 3.94
N GLY A 187 -6.18 -12.58 4.81
CA GLY A 187 -6.67 -12.38 6.17
C GLY A 187 -6.56 -13.63 7.05
N THR A 188 -5.46 -14.38 6.91
CA THR A 188 -5.21 -15.62 7.65
C THR A 188 -3.75 -15.72 8.11
N THR A 189 -3.40 -16.81 8.80
CA THR A 189 -2.01 -17.10 9.21
C THR A 189 -1.29 -17.96 8.16
N PRO A 190 0.07 -17.92 8.11
CA PRO A 190 0.85 -18.78 7.21
C PRO A 190 0.60 -20.28 7.45
N GLU A 191 0.35 -20.66 8.69
CA GLU A 191 0.05 -22.03 9.09
C GLU A 191 -1.31 -22.49 8.53
N THR A 192 -2.34 -21.64 8.68
CA THR A 192 -3.68 -21.90 8.14
C THR A 192 -3.63 -21.94 6.62
N LEU A 193 -2.97 -20.98 5.96
CA LEU A 193 -2.77 -20.99 4.50
C LEU A 193 -2.11 -22.29 4.02
N SER A 194 -1.06 -22.75 4.71
CA SER A 194 -0.36 -23.99 4.34
C SER A 194 -1.25 -25.21 4.48
N ARG A 195 -2.07 -25.28 5.53
CA ARG A 195 -3.06 -26.35 5.74
C ARG A 195 -4.13 -26.34 4.66
N THR A 196 -4.70 -25.16 4.35
CA THR A 196 -5.71 -25.03 3.29
C THR A 196 -5.17 -25.39 1.91
N LEU A 197 -3.93 -25.00 1.57
CA LEU A 197 -3.26 -25.45 0.36
C LEU A 197 -3.14 -26.98 0.30
N GLY A 198 -2.77 -27.60 1.42
CA GLY A 198 -2.72 -29.07 1.53
C GLY A 198 -4.09 -29.71 1.29
N GLN A 199 -5.15 -29.18 1.90
CA GLN A 199 -6.52 -29.68 1.69
C GLN A 199 -6.97 -29.59 0.22
N LEU A 200 -6.68 -28.47 -0.48
CA LEU A 200 -6.98 -28.32 -1.90
C LEU A 200 -6.15 -29.27 -2.79
N GLN A 201 -4.90 -29.61 -2.39
CA GLN A 201 -4.08 -30.61 -3.07
C GLN A 201 -4.62 -32.04 -2.85
N ASP A 202 -4.97 -32.37 -1.62
CA ASP A 202 -5.52 -33.69 -1.26
C ASP A 202 -6.87 -33.96 -1.97
N ALA A 203 -7.58 -32.87 -2.31
CA ALA A 203 -8.82 -32.92 -3.10
C ALA A 203 -8.57 -32.88 -4.63
N ASP A 204 -7.32 -32.93 -5.10
CA ASP A 204 -6.93 -32.85 -6.50
C ASP A 204 -7.39 -31.56 -7.23
N LEU A 205 -7.67 -30.48 -6.49
CA LEU A 205 -8.11 -29.21 -7.06
C LEU A 205 -6.93 -28.36 -7.55
N VAL A 206 -5.78 -28.47 -6.89
CA VAL A 206 -4.54 -27.75 -7.23
C VAL A 206 -3.32 -28.62 -7.07
N SER A 207 -2.24 -28.27 -7.78
CA SER A 207 -0.89 -28.79 -7.51
C SER A 207 0.04 -27.66 -7.07
N VAL A 208 0.96 -27.97 -6.15
CA VAL A 208 1.92 -26.97 -5.63
C VAL A 208 3.34 -27.48 -5.88
N ASP A 209 4.09 -26.72 -6.66
CA ASP A 209 5.52 -26.94 -6.88
C ASP A 209 6.29 -25.68 -6.48
N GLY A 210 6.93 -25.71 -5.32
CA GLY A 210 7.69 -24.61 -4.76
C GLY A 210 6.85 -23.33 -4.60
N LYS A 211 7.03 -22.38 -5.51
CA LYS A 211 6.29 -21.11 -5.56
C LYS A 211 5.17 -21.08 -6.62
N THR A 212 4.98 -22.15 -7.35
CA THR A 212 3.97 -22.25 -8.40
C THR A 212 2.81 -23.12 -7.92
N ILE A 213 1.60 -22.61 -8.07
CA ILE A 213 0.35 -23.30 -7.77
C ILE A 213 -0.44 -23.39 -9.07
N CYS A 214 -0.73 -24.60 -9.54
CA CYS A 214 -1.51 -24.83 -10.73
C CYS A 214 -2.87 -25.41 -10.40
N ILE A 215 -3.91 -24.89 -11.04
CA ILE A 215 -5.30 -25.33 -10.94
C ILE A 215 -5.45 -26.59 -11.77
N LEU A 216 -5.89 -27.68 -11.17
CA LEU A 216 -6.14 -28.96 -11.82
C LEU A 216 -7.59 -29.09 -12.27
N ASP A 217 -8.53 -28.66 -11.42
CA ASP A 217 -9.96 -28.61 -11.71
C ASP A 217 -10.53 -27.21 -11.43
N ARG A 218 -10.82 -26.47 -12.52
CA ARG A 218 -11.28 -25.08 -12.42
C ARG A 218 -12.73 -24.98 -11.94
N ASP A 219 -13.58 -25.92 -12.40
CA ASP A 219 -15.00 -25.90 -12.09
C ASP A 219 -15.24 -26.31 -10.62
N ALA A 220 -14.54 -27.33 -10.15
CA ALA A 220 -14.58 -27.74 -8.74
C ALA A 220 -13.97 -26.66 -7.84
N LEU A 221 -12.90 -25.96 -8.26
CA LEU A 221 -12.34 -24.85 -7.51
C LEU A 221 -13.31 -23.66 -7.45
N GLN A 222 -14.12 -23.42 -8.51
CA GLN A 222 -15.17 -22.41 -8.50
C GLN A 222 -16.31 -22.80 -7.52
N ALA A 223 -16.68 -24.06 -7.42
CA ALA A 223 -17.67 -24.55 -6.45
C ALA A 223 -17.23 -24.27 -5.01
N VAL A 224 -15.94 -24.40 -4.68
CA VAL A 224 -15.39 -23.99 -3.38
C VAL A 224 -15.61 -22.48 -3.10
N VAL A 225 -15.46 -21.62 -4.12
CA VAL A 225 -15.72 -20.17 -3.98
C VAL A 225 -17.19 -19.89 -3.70
N ASP A 226 -18.09 -20.66 -4.34
CA ASP A 226 -19.54 -20.45 -4.28
C ASP A 226 -20.15 -21.10 -3.01
N GLY A 227 -19.38 -21.91 -2.28
CA GLY A 227 -19.82 -22.60 -1.06
C GLY A 227 -20.65 -23.85 -1.35
N ASP A 228 -20.54 -24.41 -2.53
CA ASP A 228 -21.28 -25.58 -3.00
C ASP A 228 -20.45 -26.88 -2.93
N ALA A 229 -19.31 -26.85 -2.21
CA ALA A 229 -18.36 -27.96 -2.13
C ALA A 229 -18.39 -28.66 -0.74
#